data_669b6d9f6e23a00f4d2ed529352a71a1
#
_entry.id   669b6d9f6e23a00f4d2ed529352a71a1
#
_cell.length_a   1.000
_cell.length_b   1.000
_cell.length_c   1.000
_cell.angle_alpha   90.00
_cell.angle_beta   90.00
_cell.angle_gamma   90.00
#
_symmetry.space_group_name_H-M   'P 1'
#
loop_
_entity.id
_entity.type
_entity.pdbx_description
1 polymer ?
#
loop_
_entity_poly.entity_id
_entity_poly.type
_entity_poly.pdbx_seq_one_letter_code
_entity_poly.pdbx_strand_id
1 'polypeptide(L)'
;MYRIMPVLLVIFLLAFHQPAYELVANIKAPGEQYYTDPFGNIYITNAGEIRRYNNEFHETARYSNPSLGKISAVDLSDPLRILLFYKEYNQVLWLDRYLAEIRSPVLLDQLGYEYVPVVCSSSQGGFWLYDEIICQLCYLDNNMNTVHKSVSLRSMLGSSERPVSLLEKNRQIYLNIPDKGIFLFDMYGNYLKLIPLTGCQKFQVTDTDIFYFKNDSLFKYNIV
;
A
#
# COMPACT_ATOMS: atom_id res chain seq x y z
N MET A 1 21.10 72.48 4.94
CA MET A 1 20.14 71.81 5.86
C MET A 1 19.45 70.71 5.09
N TYR A 2 20.06 69.51 5.07
CA TYR A 2 19.51 68.34 4.32
C TYR A 2 18.60 67.52 5.23
N ARG A 3 17.31 67.46 4.89
CA ARG A 3 16.35 66.62 5.58
C ARG A 3 16.53 65.17 5.12
N ILE A 4 17.02 64.34 6.00
CA ILE A 4 17.09 62.90 5.82
C ILE A 4 15.69 62.34 6.07
N MET A 5 15.03 61.85 5.01
CA MET A 5 13.75 61.13 5.09
C MET A 5 14.04 59.68 5.48
N PRO A 6 13.52 59.15 6.57
CA PRO A 6 13.73 57.74 6.88
C PRO A 6 12.93 56.87 5.89
N VAL A 7 13.67 56.09 5.11
CA VAL A 7 13.07 55.01 4.30
C VAL A 7 12.57 53.96 5.26
N LEU A 8 11.24 53.88 5.39
CA LEU A 8 10.56 52.85 6.15
C LEU A 8 10.69 51.54 5.35
N LEU A 9 11.66 50.68 5.74
CA LEU A 9 11.82 49.34 5.20
C LEU A 9 10.66 48.48 5.70
N VAL A 10 9.59 48.39 4.90
CA VAL A 10 8.49 47.46 5.15
C VAL A 10 9.01 46.09 4.81
N ILE A 11 9.50 45.38 5.83
CA ILE A 11 9.77 43.94 5.74
C ILE A 11 8.41 43.25 5.63
N PHE A 12 8.02 42.90 4.41
CA PHE A 12 6.93 41.99 4.16
C PHE A 12 7.37 40.61 4.68
N LEU A 13 7.08 40.31 5.93
CA LEU A 13 7.10 38.95 6.44
C LEU A 13 6.04 38.18 5.64
N LEU A 14 6.49 37.54 4.54
CA LEU A 14 5.77 36.48 3.91
C LEU A 14 5.68 35.36 4.96
N ALA A 15 4.65 35.40 5.77
CA ALA A 15 4.24 34.29 6.58
C ALA A 15 3.91 33.18 5.59
N PHE A 16 4.84 32.24 5.42
CA PHE A 16 4.54 30.96 4.79
C PHE A 16 3.45 30.32 5.65
N HIS A 17 2.23 30.49 5.22
CA HIS A 17 1.10 29.79 5.80
C HIS A 17 1.28 28.33 5.40
N GLN A 18 1.96 27.57 6.25
CA GLN A 18 1.87 26.12 6.15
C GLN A 18 0.42 25.78 6.43
N PRO A 19 -0.23 24.98 5.57
CA PRO A 19 -1.60 24.57 5.83
C PRO A 19 -1.61 23.89 7.21
N ALA A 20 -2.27 24.54 8.16
CA ALA A 20 -2.43 23.98 9.49
C ALA A 20 -3.34 22.76 9.33
N TYR A 21 -2.84 21.57 9.71
CA TYR A 21 -3.69 20.39 9.80
C TYR A 21 -4.68 20.60 10.93
N GLU A 22 -5.97 20.49 10.61
CA GLU A 22 -7.05 20.57 11.58
C GLU A 22 -7.50 19.16 11.96
N LEU A 23 -7.70 18.91 13.26
CA LEU A 23 -8.27 17.66 13.74
C LEU A 23 -9.75 17.62 13.37
N VAL A 24 -10.11 16.83 12.36
CA VAL A 24 -11.49 16.71 11.87
C VAL A 24 -12.31 15.75 12.73
N ALA A 25 -11.69 14.64 13.18
CA ALA A 25 -12.38 13.66 14.04
C ALA A 25 -11.39 12.82 14.85
N ASN A 26 -11.92 12.21 15.91
CA ASN A 26 -11.21 11.23 16.72
C ASN A 26 -12.07 9.97 16.85
N ILE A 27 -11.69 8.89 16.15
CA ILE A 27 -12.38 7.61 16.20
C ILE A 27 -11.75 6.79 17.33
N LYS A 28 -12.54 6.48 18.37
CA LYS A 28 -12.13 5.58 19.45
C LYS A 28 -12.30 4.12 19.03
N ALA A 29 -11.49 3.68 18.09
CA ALA A 29 -11.47 2.29 17.66
C ALA A 29 -10.06 1.72 17.84
N PRO A 30 -9.89 0.66 18.64
CA PRO A 30 -8.59 -0.01 18.74
C PRO A 30 -8.27 -0.64 17.38
N GLY A 31 -7.09 -0.36 16.87
CA GLY A 31 -6.65 -0.90 15.60
C GLY A 31 -5.14 -1.00 15.52
N GLU A 32 -4.67 -1.96 14.72
CA GLU A 32 -3.25 -2.15 14.43
C GLU A 32 -2.84 -1.43 13.15
N GLN A 33 -3.73 -1.40 12.15
CA GLN A 33 -3.47 -0.74 10.88
C GLN A 33 -4.71 0.02 10.41
N TYR A 34 -4.43 1.11 9.69
CA TYR A 34 -5.43 2.05 9.19
C TYR A 34 -5.24 2.21 7.69
N TYR A 35 -6.34 2.17 6.94
CA TYR A 35 -6.38 2.33 5.50
C TYR A 35 -7.50 3.25 5.08
N THR A 36 -7.39 3.85 3.90
CA THR A 36 -8.46 4.65 3.30
C THR A 36 -8.67 4.21 1.85
N ASP A 37 -9.92 4.20 1.42
CA ASP A 37 -10.25 3.98 0.01
C ASP A 37 -10.38 5.32 -0.74
N PRO A 38 -10.48 5.31 -2.09
CA PRO A 38 -10.65 6.52 -2.89
C PRO A 38 -11.93 7.31 -2.63
N PHE A 39 -12.91 6.72 -1.92
CA PHE A 39 -14.17 7.36 -1.56
C PHE A 39 -14.14 8.02 -0.17
N GLY A 40 -12.99 7.95 0.52
CA GLY A 40 -12.81 8.52 1.86
C GLY A 40 -13.32 7.64 3.00
N ASN A 41 -13.70 6.38 2.72
CA ASN A 41 -14.00 5.45 3.82
C ASN A 41 -12.70 5.04 4.52
N ILE A 42 -12.81 4.85 5.84
CA ILE A 42 -11.69 4.42 6.69
C ILE A 42 -11.88 2.95 7.04
N TYR A 43 -10.83 2.18 6.91
CA TYR A 43 -10.80 0.77 7.31
C TYR A 43 -9.78 0.59 8.43
N ILE A 44 -10.20 -0.10 9.48
CA ILE A 44 -9.37 -0.36 10.66
C ILE A 44 -9.29 -1.87 10.84
N THR A 45 -8.07 -2.40 10.91
CA THR A 45 -7.86 -3.82 11.22
C THR A 45 -7.37 -3.99 12.65
N ASN A 46 -7.81 -5.07 13.28
CA ASN A 46 -7.32 -5.52 14.57
C ASN A 46 -7.33 -7.06 14.59
N ALA A 47 -6.14 -7.66 14.62
CA ALA A 47 -5.97 -9.11 14.46
C ALA A 47 -6.68 -9.64 13.19
N GLY A 48 -7.67 -10.50 13.33
CA GLY A 48 -8.45 -11.09 12.23
C GLY A 48 -9.74 -10.32 11.87
N GLU A 49 -9.94 -9.12 12.44
CA GLU A 49 -11.12 -8.29 12.20
C GLU A 49 -10.77 -7.08 11.32
N ILE A 50 -11.68 -6.71 10.41
CA ILE A 50 -11.66 -5.45 9.67
C ILE A 50 -13.00 -4.75 9.84
N ARG A 51 -12.98 -3.44 10.11
CA ARG A 51 -14.13 -2.56 10.26
C ARG A 51 -14.05 -1.43 9.25
N ARG A 52 -15.18 -1.10 8.65
CA ARG A 52 -15.31 0.03 7.72
C ARG A 52 -16.11 1.16 8.36
N TYR A 53 -15.59 2.36 8.26
CA TYR A 53 -16.22 3.61 8.68
C TYR A 53 -16.45 4.49 7.45
N ASN A 54 -17.60 5.16 7.39
CA ASN A 54 -17.85 6.14 6.34
C ASN A 54 -17.14 7.48 6.62
N ASN A 55 -17.30 8.45 5.73
CA ASN A 55 -16.72 9.79 5.86
C ASN A 55 -17.33 10.64 6.99
N GLU A 56 -18.43 10.17 7.61
CA GLU A 56 -19.03 10.73 8.82
C GLU A 56 -18.54 10.00 10.08
N PHE A 57 -17.57 9.08 9.95
CA PHE A 57 -16.96 8.29 11.01
C PHE A 57 -17.90 7.29 11.70
N HIS A 58 -19.00 6.91 11.06
CA HIS A 58 -19.88 5.84 11.52
C HIS A 58 -19.42 4.50 11.00
N GLU A 59 -19.38 3.47 11.87
CA GLU A 59 -19.12 2.09 11.46
C GLU A 59 -20.26 1.59 10.57
N THR A 60 -19.94 1.16 9.35
CA THR A 60 -20.93 0.75 8.34
C THR A 60 -20.86 -0.73 8.00
N ALA A 61 -19.73 -1.38 8.26
CA ALA A 61 -19.54 -2.80 8.01
C ALA A 61 -18.41 -3.36 8.88
N ARG A 62 -18.49 -4.67 9.11
CA ARG A 62 -17.48 -5.44 9.87
C ARG A 62 -17.37 -6.83 9.29
N TYR A 63 -16.14 -7.33 9.22
CA TYR A 63 -15.85 -8.73 8.93
C TYR A 63 -14.85 -9.27 9.94
N SER A 64 -15.08 -10.50 10.38
CA SER A 64 -14.16 -11.22 11.26
C SER A 64 -14.27 -12.71 11.00
N ASN A 65 -13.12 -13.35 10.79
CA ASN A 65 -13.03 -14.80 10.69
C ASN A 65 -11.76 -15.28 11.40
N PRO A 66 -11.87 -15.68 12.68
CA PRO A 66 -10.72 -16.10 13.47
C PRO A 66 -9.97 -17.31 12.92
N SER A 67 -10.65 -18.15 12.09
CA SER A 67 -10.02 -19.33 11.49
C SER A 67 -8.98 -18.99 10.42
N LEU A 68 -9.01 -17.76 9.89
CA LEU A 68 -8.09 -17.28 8.88
C LEU A 68 -6.81 -16.62 9.48
N GLY A 69 -6.79 -16.42 10.81
CA GLY A 69 -5.69 -15.79 11.50
C GLY A 69 -5.69 -14.26 11.39
N LYS A 70 -4.49 -13.66 11.52
CA LYS A 70 -4.31 -12.21 11.51
C LYS A 70 -4.30 -11.66 10.08
N ILE A 71 -5.04 -10.56 9.85
CA ILE A 71 -4.96 -9.79 8.60
C ILE A 71 -3.60 -9.10 8.54
N SER A 72 -2.78 -9.47 7.57
CA SER A 72 -1.42 -8.96 7.39
C SER A 72 -1.37 -7.76 6.45
N ALA A 73 -2.26 -7.73 5.44
CA ALA A 73 -2.38 -6.61 4.52
C ALA A 73 -3.82 -6.49 4.00
N VAL A 74 -4.20 -5.26 3.66
CA VAL A 74 -5.47 -4.92 3.01
C VAL A 74 -5.15 -4.10 1.78
N ASP A 75 -5.71 -4.47 0.63
CA ASP A 75 -5.64 -3.67 -0.58
C ASP A 75 -7.04 -3.15 -0.93
N LEU A 76 -7.17 -1.83 -0.94
CA LEU A 76 -8.40 -1.07 -1.22
C LEU A 76 -8.34 -0.36 -2.58
N SER A 77 -7.43 -0.75 -3.46
CA SER A 77 -7.31 -0.15 -4.81
C SER A 77 -8.59 -0.31 -5.62
N ASP A 78 -9.33 -1.42 -5.40
CA ASP A 78 -10.69 -1.63 -5.85
C ASP A 78 -11.64 -1.79 -4.65
N PRO A 79 -12.37 -0.73 -4.24
CA PRO A 79 -13.28 -0.78 -3.09
C PRO A 79 -14.49 -1.71 -3.28
N LEU A 80 -14.75 -2.19 -4.50
CA LEU A 80 -15.79 -3.19 -4.77
C LEU A 80 -15.27 -4.62 -4.63
N ARG A 81 -13.93 -4.77 -4.54
CA ARG A 81 -13.25 -6.05 -4.47
C ARG A 81 -12.00 -5.94 -3.59
N ILE A 82 -12.23 -5.78 -2.29
CA ILE A 82 -11.21 -5.59 -1.27
C ILE A 82 -10.41 -6.89 -1.10
N LEU A 83 -9.10 -6.83 -1.26
CA LEU A 83 -8.22 -7.98 -1.04
C LEU A 83 -7.69 -7.96 0.39
N LEU A 84 -7.90 -9.04 1.12
CA LEU A 84 -7.27 -9.33 2.40
C LEU A 84 -6.19 -10.39 2.23
N PHE A 85 -5.04 -10.18 2.86
CA PHE A 85 -3.97 -11.15 2.90
C PHE A 85 -3.69 -11.61 4.34
N TYR A 86 -3.66 -12.92 4.52
CA TYR A 86 -3.37 -13.63 5.75
C TYR A 86 -2.05 -14.37 5.59
N LYS A 87 -0.95 -13.65 5.85
CA LYS A 87 0.41 -14.14 5.60
C LYS A 87 0.74 -15.41 6.39
N GLU A 88 0.25 -15.50 7.65
CA GLU A 88 0.51 -16.63 8.54
C GLU A 88 -0.01 -17.96 7.96
N TYR A 89 -1.18 -17.92 7.31
CA TYR A 89 -1.79 -19.09 6.67
C TYR A 89 -1.65 -19.08 5.16
N ASN A 90 -0.83 -18.17 4.62
CA ASN A 90 -0.50 -18.03 3.20
C ASN A 90 -1.75 -18.05 2.29
N GLN A 91 -2.75 -17.22 2.63
CA GLN A 91 -4.03 -17.20 1.92
C GLN A 91 -4.54 -15.79 1.67
N VAL A 92 -5.33 -15.66 0.61
CA VAL A 92 -6.00 -14.42 0.21
C VAL A 92 -7.51 -14.59 0.23
N LEU A 93 -8.22 -13.50 0.56
CA LEU A 93 -9.68 -13.45 0.56
C LEU A 93 -10.13 -12.14 -0.10
N TRP A 94 -11.23 -12.18 -0.84
CA TRP A 94 -11.86 -10.98 -1.39
C TRP A 94 -13.20 -10.73 -0.71
N LEU A 95 -13.36 -9.47 -0.28
CA LEU A 95 -14.61 -8.95 0.26
C LEU A 95 -15.21 -7.91 -0.69
N ASP A 96 -16.51 -7.82 -0.71
CA ASP A 96 -17.21 -6.73 -1.38
C ASP A 96 -17.20 -5.43 -0.53
N ARG A 97 -17.82 -4.38 -1.04
CA ARG A 97 -17.93 -3.08 -0.33
C ARG A 97 -18.69 -3.15 1.00
N TYR A 98 -19.44 -4.20 1.26
CA TYR A 98 -20.15 -4.44 2.52
C TYR A 98 -19.40 -5.37 3.46
N LEU A 99 -18.17 -5.71 3.11
CA LEU A 99 -17.31 -6.68 3.78
C LEU A 99 -17.91 -8.09 3.81
N ALA A 100 -18.73 -8.46 2.80
CA ALA A 100 -19.15 -9.84 2.59
C ALA A 100 -18.14 -10.58 1.69
N GLU A 101 -17.93 -11.87 1.96
CA GLU A 101 -17.01 -12.70 1.16
C GLU A 101 -17.54 -12.85 -0.27
N ILE A 102 -16.73 -12.49 -1.26
CA ILE A 102 -17.05 -12.68 -2.68
C ILE A 102 -16.88 -14.16 -3.07
N ARG A 103 -15.90 -14.82 -2.45
CA ARG A 103 -15.56 -16.23 -2.68
C ARG A 103 -14.83 -16.78 -1.45
N SER A 104 -14.74 -18.11 -1.39
CA SER A 104 -13.94 -18.77 -0.34
C SER A 104 -12.47 -18.33 -0.41
N PRO A 105 -11.76 -18.33 0.74
CA PRO A 105 -10.34 -18.03 0.80
C PRO A 105 -9.54 -18.94 -0.15
N VAL A 106 -8.51 -18.37 -0.78
CA VAL A 106 -7.61 -19.08 -1.68
C VAL A 106 -6.30 -19.33 -0.96
N LEU A 107 -5.97 -20.62 -0.77
CA LEU A 107 -4.68 -21.03 -0.21
C LEU A 107 -3.62 -21.00 -1.31
N LEU A 108 -2.58 -20.19 -1.11
CA LEU A 108 -1.53 -19.99 -2.10
C LEU A 108 -0.64 -21.24 -2.23
N ASP A 109 -0.49 -22.01 -1.16
CA ASP A 109 0.24 -23.30 -1.17
C ASP A 109 -0.35 -24.29 -2.17
N GLN A 110 -1.69 -24.34 -2.28
CA GLN A 110 -2.38 -25.21 -3.25
C GLN A 110 -2.13 -24.79 -4.70
N LEU A 111 -1.71 -23.53 -4.90
CA LEU A 111 -1.31 -23.01 -6.21
C LEU A 111 0.20 -23.11 -6.46
N GLY A 112 0.96 -23.71 -5.52
CA GLY A 112 2.41 -23.90 -5.62
C GLY A 112 3.23 -22.71 -5.09
N TYR A 113 2.62 -21.77 -4.34
CA TYR A 113 3.30 -20.61 -3.76
C TYR A 113 3.40 -20.76 -2.24
N GLU A 114 4.48 -21.37 -1.75
CA GLU A 114 4.64 -21.72 -0.32
C GLU A 114 5.05 -20.52 0.56
N TYR A 115 5.82 -19.58 0.01
CA TYR A 115 6.35 -18.43 0.77
C TYR A 115 6.05 -17.12 0.04
N VAL A 116 4.92 -16.51 0.40
CA VAL A 116 4.48 -15.23 -0.16
C VAL A 116 4.52 -14.16 0.92
N PRO A 117 5.48 -13.22 0.88
CA PRO A 117 5.56 -12.14 1.86
C PRO A 117 4.54 -11.01 1.63
N VAL A 118 4.21 -10.73 0.36
CA VAL A 118 3.36 -9.60 -0.05
C VAL A 118 2.49 -9.94 -1.25
N VAL A 119 1.30 -9.33 -1.28
CA VAL A 119 0.34 -9.41 -2.39
C VAL A 119 -0.27 -8.03 -2.65
N CYS A 120 -0.82 -7.81 -3.84
CA CYS A 120 -1.71 -6.69 -4.13
C CYS A 120 -2.72 -7.05 -5.23
N SER A 121 -3.85 -6.37 -5.26
CA SER A 121 -4.83 -6.46 -6.34
C SER A 121 -4.25 -5.98 -7.67
N SER A 122 -4.78 -6.47 -8.78
CA SER A 122 -4.42 -5.98 -10.11
C SER A 122 -5.61 -5.32 -10.81
N SER A 123 -5.34 -4.21 -11.51
CA SER A 123 -6.32 -3.52 -12.35
C SER A 123 -6.80 -4.36 -13.55
N GLN A 124 -6.10 -5.44 -13.87
CA GLN A 124 -6.49 -6.43 -14.88
C GLN A 124 -7.48 -7.49 -14.33
N GLY A 125 -7.92 -7.35 -13.07
CA GLY A 125 -8.53 -8.42 -12.29
C GLY A 125 -7.45 -9.33 -11.71
N GLY A 126 -7.78 -10.34 -10.89
CA GLY A 126 -6.77 -11.16 -10.22
C GLY A 126 -5.89 -10.38 -9.24
N PHE A 127 -4.64 -10.79 -9.07
CA PHE A 127 -3.72 -10.18 -8.11
C PHE A 127 -2.26 -10.50 -8.43
N TRP A 128 -1.36 -9.68 -7.91
CA TRP A 128 0.07 -9.90 -7.89
C TRP A 128 0.50 -10.48 -6.55
N LEU A 129 1.47 -11.38 -6.57
CA LEU A 129 2.21 -11.84 -5.41
C LEU A 129 3.71 -11.83 -5.69
N TYR A 130 4.52 -11.79 -4.63
CA TYR A 130 5.94 -12.07 -4.73
C TYR A 130 6.22 -13.47 -4.18
N ASP A 131 6.77 -14.34 -5.03
CA ASP A 131 7.22 -15.67 -4.64
C ASP A 131 8.67 -15.58 -4.13
N GLU A 132 8.85 -15.78 -2.83
CA GLU A 132 10.17 -15.67 -2.19
C GLU A 132 11.12 -16.80 -2.58
N ILE A 133 10.60 -17.98 -2.93
CA ILE A 133 11.41 -19.15 -3.31
C ILE A 133 12.15 -18.88 -4.62
N ILE A 134 11.46 -18.40 -5.62
CA ILE A 134 12.03 -18.11 -6.93
C ILE A 134 12.46 -16.65 -7.11
N CYS A 135 12.17 -15.79 -6.13
CA CYS A 135 12.42 -14.34 -6.11
C CYS A 135 11.81 -13.63 -7.34
N GLN A 136 10.53 -13.90 -7.61
CA GLN A 136 9.80 -13.33 -8.75
C GLN A 136 8.47 -12.74 -8.34
N LEU A 137 8.04 -11.68 -9.04
CA LEU A 137 6.64 -11.29 -9.07
C LEU A 137 5.88 -12.26 -9.97
N CYS A 138 4.70 -12.69 -9.51
CA CYS A 138 3.78 -13.52 -10.27
C CYS A 138 2.41 -12.86 -10.30
N TYR A 139 1.82 -12.76 -11.49
CA TYR A 139 0.44 -12.33 -11.67
C TYR A 139 -0.45 -13.54 -11.87
N LEU A 140 -1.50 -13.63 -11.04
CA LEU A 140 -2.55 -14.65 -11.15
C LEU A 140 -3.85 -13.98 -11.59
N ASP A 141 -4.50 -14.59 -12.58
CA ASP A 141 -5.80 -14.12 -13.08
C ASP A 141 -6.96 -14.46 -12.09
N ASN A 142 -8.19 -14.11 -12.47
CA ASN A 142 -9.37 -14.42 -11.66
C ASN A 142 -9.64 -15.92 -11.48
N ASN A 143 -9.08 -16.76 -12.35
CA ASN A 143 -9.19 -18.23 -12.28
C ASN A 143 -8.00 -18.84 -11.52
N MET A 144 -7.13 -18.03 -10.93
CA MET A 144 -5.91 -18.44 -10.21
C MET A 144 -4.84 -19.06 -11.11
N ASN A 145 -4.89 -18.82 -12.43
CA ASN A 145 -3.82 -19.22 -13.32
C ASN A 145 -2.71 -18.19 -13.29
N THR A 146 -1.46 -18.65 -13.22
CA THR A 146 -0.29 -17.77 -13.37
C THR A 146 -0.15 -17.36 -14.82
N VAL A 147 -0.31 -16.07 -15.12
CA VAL A 147 -0.26 -15.50 -16.48
C VAL A 147 1.07 -14.83 -16.76
N HIS A 148 1.61 -14.09 -15.80
CA HIS A 148 2.89 -13.38 -15.94
C HIS A 148 3.82 -13.68 -14.78
N LYS A 149 5.13 -13.73 -15.07
CA LYS A 149 6.21 -13.79 -14.08
C LYS A 149 7.29 -12.77 -14.46
N SER A 150 7.82 -12.07 -13.46
CA SER A 150 8.96 -11.19 -13.68
C SER A 150 10.26 -11.97 -13.90
N VAL A 151 11.32 -11.26 -14.25
CA VAL A 151 12.68 -11.79 -14.08
C VAL A 151 12.96 -12.08 -12.61
N SER A 152 13.83 -13.06 -12.32
CA SER A 152 14.22 -13.32 -10.93
C SER A 152 15.09 -12.19 -10.38
N LEU A 153 14.72 -11.70 -9.21
CA LEU A 153 15.46 -10.66 -8.49
C LEU A 153 16.61 -11.24 -7.64
N ARG A 154 16.83 -12.55 -7.67
CA ARG A 154 17.82 -13.25 -6.83
C ARG A 154 19.22 -12.65 -6.92
N SER A 155 19.64 -12.23 -8.11
CA SER A 155 20.96 -11.60 -8.31
C SER A 155 21.06 -10.15 -7.79
N MET A 156 19.91 -9.51 -7.56
CA MET A 156 19.83 -8.12 -7.09
C MET A 156 19.60 -8.03 -5.58
N LEU A 157 19.21 -9.15 -4.95
CA LEU A 157 18.85 -9.22 -3.54
C LEU A 157 19.90 -9.97 -2.74
N GLY A 158 20.17 -9.53 -1.52
CA GLY A 158 20.92 -10.29 -0.52
C GLY A 158 20.04 -11.33 0.19
N SER A 159 20.67 -12.20 0.98
CA SER A 159 19.99 -13.32 1.65
C SER A 159 18.97 -12.88 2.73
N SER A 160 19.12 -11.67 3.28
CA SER A 160 18.25 -11.14 4.34
C SER A 160 17.21 -10.13 3.84
N GLU A 161 17.29 -9.72 2.59
CA GLU A 161 16.45 -8.66 2.02
C GLU A 161 15.08 -9.21 1.64
N ARG A 162 14.03 -8.64 2.22
CA ARG A 162 12.66 -9.11 2.05
C ARG A 162 11.73 -7.97 1.64
N PRO A 163 10.78 -8.24 0.72
CA PRO A 163 9.71 -7.31 0.42
C PRO A 163 8.80 -7.11 1.64
N VAL A 164 8.39 -5.86 1.86
CA VAL A 164 7.47 -5.49 2.95
C VAL A 164 6.14 -4.97 2.43
N SER A 165 6.08 -4.51 1.19
CA SER A 165 4.83 -4.08 0.56
C SER A 165 4.89 -4.20 -0.95
N LEU A 166 3.72 -4.41 -1.53
CA LEU A 166 3.47 -4.50 -2.96
C LEU A 166 2.22 -3.70 -3.26
N LEU A 167 2.23 -2.90 -4.32
CA LEU A 167 1.04 -2.21 -4.81
C LEU A 167 1.10 -2.05 -6.32
N GLU A 168 -0.07 -2.00 -6.95
CA GLU A 168 -0.24 -1.59 -8.34
C GLU A 168 -0.87 -0.20 -8.41
N LYS A 169 -0.26 0.69 -9.17
CA LYS A 169 -0.81 2.02 -9.47
C LYS A 169 -0.42 2.43 -10.90
N ASN A 170 -1.36 2.99 -11.65
CA ASN A 170 -1.12 3.46 -13.03
C ASN A 170 -0.52 2.38 -13.94
N ARG A 171 -0.97 1.12 -13.80
CA ARG A 171 -0.48 -0.04 -14.56
C ARG A 171 1.03 -0.33 -14.33
N GLN A 172 1.55 0.09 -13.19
CA GLN A 172 2.90 -0.20 -12.73
C GLN A 172 2.85 -0.87 -11.36
N ILE A 173 3.74 -1.80 -11.14
CA ILE A 173 3.84 -2.57 -9.91
C ILE A 173 5.08 -2.08 -9.13
N TYR A 174 4.87 -1.72 -7.86
CA TYR A 174 5.85 -1.19 -6.94
C TYR A 174 6.12 -2.22 -5.85
N LEU A 175 7.28 -2.87 -5.90
CA LEU A 175 7.73 -3.84 -4.89
C LEU A 175 8.75 -3.16 -3.97
N ASN A 176 8.37 -2.95 -2.71
CA ASN A 176 9.23 -2.28 -1.74
C ASN A 176 10.08 -3.28 -0.96
N ILE A 177 11.37 -3.13 -1.05
CA ILE A 177 12.40 -3.84 -0.29
C ILE A 177 13.21 -2.76 0.44
N PRO A 178 12.96 -2.50 1.75
CA PRO A 178 13.48 -1.32 2.45
C PRO A 178 14.99 -1.12 2.37
N ASP A 179 15.76 -2.21 2.33
CA ASP A 179 17.22 -2.15 2.26
C ASP A 179 17.75 -1.80 0.86
N LYS A 180 16.91 -1.94 -0.18
CA LYS A 180 17.27 -1.63 -1.58
C LYS A 180 16.54 -0.43 -2.15
N GLY A 181 15.26 -0.28 -1.81
CA GLY A 181 14.36 0.70 -2.38
C GLY A 181 13.13 0.05 -3.00
N ILE A 182 12.51 0.74 -3.96
CA ILE A 182 11.28 0.29 -4.62
C ILE A 182 11.62 -0.18 -6.03
N PHE A 183 11.42 -1.46 -6.30
CA PHE A 183 11.55 -2.04 -7.63
C PHE A 183 10.27 -1.76 -8.41
N LEU A 184 10.41 -1.18 -9.59
CA LEU A 184 9.31 -0.82 -10.48
C LEU A 184 9.22 -1.80 -11.64
N PHE A 185 8.00 -2.28 -11.90
CA PHE A 185 7.69 -3.16 -13.02
C PHE A 185 6.50 -2.61 -13.81
N ASP A 186 6.36 -3.03 -15.06
CA ASP A 186 5.16 -2.79 -15.84
C ASP A 186 4.05 -3.81 -15.49
N MET A 187 2.87 -3.63 -16.09
CA MET A 187 1.72 -4.51 -15.88
C MET A 187 1.89 -5.95 -16.40
N TYR A 188 2.98 -6.26 -17.08
CA TYR A 188 3.33 -7.61 -17.54
C TYR A 188 4.41 -8.26 -16.69
N GLY A 189 4.92 -7.53 -15.67
CA GLY A 189 5.99 -8.00 -14.78
C GLY A 189 7.40 -7.75 -15.33
N ASN A 190 7.57 -6.94 -16.39
CA ASN A 190 8.88 -6.56 -16.86
C ASN A 190 9.49 -5.54 -15.92
N TYR A 191 10.73 -5.80 -15.46
CA TYR A 191 11.48 -4.86 -14.63
C TYR A 191 11.80 -3.58 -15.39
N LEU A 192 11.49 -2.43 -14.81
CA LEU A 192 11.73 -1.11 -15.41
C LEU A 192 12.93 -0.41 -14.77
N LYS A 193 12.89 -0.19 -13.46
CA LYS A 193 13.95 0.51 -12.73
C LYS A 193 13.88 0.25 -11.21
N LEU A 194 14.96 0.57 -10.51
CA LEU A 194 14.99 0.69 -9.06
C LEU A 194 14.88 2.17 -8.67
N ILE A 195 13.93 2.50 -7.80
CA ILE A 195 13.81 3.80 -7.16
C ILE A 195 14.54 3.70 -5.81
N PRO A 196 15.63 4.47 -5.56
CA PRO A 196 16.52 4.26 -4.41
C PRO A 196 15.96 4.88 -3.11
N LEU A 197 14.72 4.55 -2.76
CA LEU A 197 14.06 4.98 -1.54
C LEU A 197 14.27 3.94 -0.43
N THR A 198 15.45 3.95 0.19
CA THR A 198 15.79 3.02 1.25
C THR A 198 15.22 3.42 2.61
N GLY A 199 14.96 2.43 3.48
CA GLY A 199 14.41 2.63 4.83
C GLY A 199 12.92 2.96 4.85
N CYS A 200 12.25 2.91 3.69
CA CYS A 200 10.81 3.14 3.57
C CYS A 200 10.05 1.87 3.97
N GLN A 201 9.18 1.95 4.98
CA GLN A 201 8.32 0.84 5.39
C GLN A 201 6.94 0.90 4.72
N LYS A 202 6.38 2.11 4.61
CA LYS A 202 5.08 2.37 3.99
C LYS A 202 5.20 3.56 3.05
N PHE A 203 4.55 3.46 1.91
CA PHE A 203 4.50 4.53 0.91
C PHE A 203 3.14 4.55 0.21
N GLN A 204 2.83 5.68 -0.40
CA GLN A 204 1.68 5.87 -1.27
C GLN A 204 2.15 6.42 -2.61
N VAL A 205 1.51 6.00 -3.69
CA VAL A 205 1.82 6.45 -5.05
C VAL A 205 0.64 7.24 -5.59
N THR A 206 0.93 8.45 -6.06
CA THR A 206 0.02 9.26 -6.88
C THR A 206 0.44 9.19 -8.35
N ASP A 207 -0.14 10.02 -9.19
CA ASP A 207 0.19 10.01 -10.63
C ASP A 207 1.63 10.48 -10.91
N THR A 208 2.17 11.36 -10.04
CA THR A 208 3.48 11.98 -10.26
C THR A 208 4.46 11.74 -9.14
N ASP A 209 4.02 11.27 -7.98
CA ASP A 209 4.84 11.30 -6.77
C ASP A 209 4.65 10.05 -5.90
N ILE A 210 5.71 9.72 -5.17
CA ILE A 210 5.68 8.76 -4.06
C ILE A 210 5.79 9.54 -2.76
N PHE A 211 4.81 9.35 -1.87
CA PHE A 211 4.85 9.86 -0.50
C PHE A 211 5.26 8.73 0.44
N TYR A 212 6.22 8.97 1.32
CA TYR A 212 6.70 7.97 2.27
C TYR A 212 7.15 8.58 3.58
N PHE A 213 7.06 7.80 4.64
CA PHE A 213 7.56 8.17 5.95
C PHE A 213 8.95 7.59 6.19
N LYS A 214 9.84 8.42 6.73
CA LYS A 214 11.17 8.01 7.19
C LYS A 214 11.56 8.92 8.36
N ASN A 215 12.00 8.35 9.49
CA ASN A 215 12.43 9.10 10.68
C ASN A 215 11.40 10.18 11.09
N ASP A 216 10.15 9.78 11.27
CA ASP A 216 9.01 10.63 11.68
C ASP A 216 8.72 11.83 10.77
N SER A 217 9.27 11.82 9.57
CA SER A 217 9.05 12.87 8.57
C SER A 217 8.38 12.30 7.32
N LEU A 218 7.47 13.08 6.74
CA LEU A 218 6.83 12.78 5.46
C LEU A 218 7.70 13.36 4.34
N PHE A 219 8.07 12.50 3.41
CA PHE A 219 8.84 12.86 2.23
C PHE A 219 8.01 12.68 0.97
N LYS A 220 8.39 13.42 -0.06
CA LYS A 220 7.85 13.36 -1.40
C LYS A 220 8.98 13.10 -2.39
N TYR A 221 8.82 12.10 -3.26
CA TYR A 221 9.73 11.79 -4.34
C TYR A 221 8.97 11.86 -5.67
N ASN A 222 9.46 12.68 -6.61
CA ASN A 222 8.87 12.79 -7.94
C ASN A 222 9.32 11.62 -8.81
N ILE A 223 8.38 10.94 -9.49
CA ILE A 223 8.63 9.75 -10.32
C ILE A 223 8.62 10.03 -11.83
N VAL A 224 8.30 11.27 -12.21
CA VAL A 224 8.26 11.76 -13.60
C VAL A 224 9.59 12.33 -13.99
#